data_f60ccce6dfc546f61601b14438ab6ef2
#
_entry.id   f60ccce6dfc546f61601b14438ab6ef2
#
_cell.length_a   1.000
_cell.length_b   1.000
_cell.length_c   1.000
_cell.angle_alpha   90.00
_cell.angle_beta   90.00
_cell.angle_gamma   90.00
#
_symmetry.space_group_name_H-M   'P 1'
#
loop_
_entity.id
_entity.type
_entity.pdbx_description
1 polymer ?
#
loop_
_entity_poly.entity_id
_entity_poly.type
_entity_poly.pdbx_seq_one_letter_code
_entity_poly.pdbx_strand_id
1 'polypeptide(L)'
;MAGTVWFVGAGPGDPDLLTIKAKALIEQAGAILYAGSLVSVAATRWAAPSCELRDSKDMTLEQICAWLIDRASKHEVVIRLQTGDPSLYGALIEMVQPLDAAGVPVRVVPGVTSGMASAAAAVESLTLPEVTQTVIFTRVAGRTPMPAGEDLRELAAHHCTLCIYLSITLLHKVQADLRAAGWAEDAPMLVVHKASWPGEEQVLRGTLASIKDVCRAAGVVSQAMIIASPALGARHWPELVKSKRYDASFTHRFRRASAGALPDEAGATAQGATGQNAVGNIATEHAGATGAKAATGADTGKHA
;
A
#
# COMPACT_ATOMS: atom_id res chain seq x y z
N MET A 1 -30.25 -1.17 20.07
CA MET A 1 -28.84 -0.72 19.95
C MET A 1 -28.54 -0.63 18.47
N ALA A 2 -27.76 0.37 18.02
CA ALA A 2 -27.34 0.42 16.63
C ALA A 2 -26.44 -0.78 16.33
N GLY A 3 -26.58 -1.36 15.15
CA GLY A 3 -25.68 -2.41 14.65
C GLY A 3 -24.30 -1.86 14.37
N THR A 4 -23.37 -2.74 14.05
CA THR A 4 -21.97 -2.39 13.75
C THR A 4 -21.75 -2.34 12.26
N VAL A 5 -21.11 -1.26 11.76
CA VAL A 5 -20.60 -1.19 10.39
C VAL A 5 -19.19 -1.75 10.34
N TRP A 6 -18.98 -2.76 9.53
CA TRP A 6 -17.71 -3.42 9.30
C TRP A 6 -17.13 -3.01 7.94
N PHE A 7 -15.99 -2.33 7.94
CA PHE A 7 -15.19 -2.12 6.75
C PHE A 7 -14.36 -3.37 6.50
N VAL A 8 -14.63 -4.07 5.43
CA VAL A 8 -14.07 -5.40 5.16
C VAL A 8 -13.29 -5.37 3.85
N GLY A 9 -12.04 -5.80 3.90
CA GLY A 9 -11.23 -6.00 2.70
C GLY A 9 -11.74 -7.18 1.88
N ALA A 10 -12.13 -6.92 0.64
CA ALA A 10 -12.58 -7.93 -0.31
C ALA A 10 -11.42 -8.72 -0.95
N GLY A 11 -10.18 -8.36 -0.62
CA GLY A 11 -9.02 -8.91 -1.32
C GLY A 11 -8.87 -8.36 -2.74
N PRO A 12 -7.92 -8.91 -3.51
CA PRO A 12 -7.52 -8.38 -4.81
C PRO A 12 -8.46 -8.78 -5.96
N GLY A 13 -9.25 -9.85 -5.80
CA GLY A 13 -10.16 -10.30 -6.86
C GLY A 13 -10.73 -11.70 -6.64
N ASP A 14 -9.88 -12.67 -6.32
CA ASP A 14 -10.31 -14.02 -5.96
C ASP A 14 -11.06 -14.01 -4.62
N PRO A 15 -12.34 -14.44 -4.59
CA PRO A 15 -13.10 -14.53 -3.35
C PRO A 15 -12.43 -15.44 -2.29
N ASP A 16 -11.64 -16.43 -2.68
CA ASP A 16 -10.97 -17.34 -1.76
C ASP A 16 -9.78 -16.66 -1.03
N LEU A 17 -9.39 -15.46 -1.45
CA LEU A 17 -8.44 -14.60 -0.76
C LEU A 17 -9.07 -13.67 0.29
N LEU A 18 -10.38 -13.78 0.51
CA LEU A 18 -11.03 -13.19 1.68
C LEU A 18 -10.47 -13.83 2.96
N THR A 19 -10.30 -13.02 3.99
CA THR A 19 -9.96 -13.59 5.30
C THR A 19 -11.12 -14.43 5.83
N ILE A 20 -10.82 -15.45 6.64
CA ILE A 20 -11.84 -16.26 7.31
C ILE A 20 -12.83 -15.38 8.11
N LYS A 21 -12.31 -14.31 8.74
CA LYS A 21 -13.13 -13.35 9.48
C LYS A 21 -14.07 -12.57 8.55
N ALA A 22 -13.59 -12.16 7.39
CA ALA A 22 -14.40 -11.48 6.38
C ALA A 22 -15.54 -12.37 5.89
N LYS A 23 -15.24 -13.63 5.57
CA LYS A 23 -16.24 -14.63 5.17
C LYS A 23 -17.33 -14.81 6.25
N ALA A 24 -16.91 -15.04 7.50
CA ALA A 24 -17.86 -15.23 8.61
C ALA A 24 -18.78 -14.02 8.86
N LEU A 25 -18.28 -12.80 8.62
CA LEU A 25 -19.10 -11.58 8.70
C LEU A 25 -20.05 -11.46 7.51
N ILE A 26 -19.63 -11.82 6.30
CA ILE A 26 -20.49 -11.83 5.11
C ILE A 26 -21.67 -12.80 5.30
N GLU A 27 -21.43 -13.98 5.89
CA GLU A 27 -22.48 -14.97 6.20
C GLU A 27 -23.53 -14.45 7.20
N GLN A 28 -23.14 -13.52 8.10
CA GLN A 28 -24.00 -12.94 9.13
C GLN A 28 -24.60 -11.59 8.76
N ALA A 29 -24.16 -11.01 7.64
CA ALA A 29 -24.55 -9.65 7.28
C ALA A 29 -26.02 -9.53 6.92
N GLY A 30 -26.71 -8.54 7.50
CA GLY A 30 -28.03 -8.14 7.06
C GLY A 30 -28.01 -7.22 5.84
N ALA A 31 -26.91 -6.48 5.64
CA ALA A 31 -26.72 -5.61 4.50
C ALA A 31 -25.24 -5.48 4.11
N ILE A 32 -24.93 -5.48 2.82
CA ILE A 32 -23.59 -5.32 2.26
C ILE A 32 -23.61 -4.25 1.18
N LEU A 33 -22.76 -3.23 1.35
CA LEU A 33 -22.45 -2.23 0.34
C LEU A 33 -21.06 -2.53 -0.24
N TYR A 34 -20.97 -2.93 -1.50
CA TYR A 34 -19.70 -3.25 -2.14
C TYR A 34 -19.29 -2.21 -3.20
N ALA A 35 -17.98 -2.05 -3.41
CA ALA A 35 -17.41 -1.11 -4.39
C ALA A 35 -17.30 -1.79 -5.76
N GLY A 36 -18.41 -1.94 -6.50
CA GLY A 36 -18.51 -2.77 -7.70
C GLY A 36 -17.65 -2.34 -8.88
N SER A 37 -17.02 -1.16 -8.84
CA SER A 37 -16.02 -0.77 -9.83
C SER A 37 -14.72 -1.61 -9.75
N LEU A 38 -14.42 -2.18 -8.57
CA LEU A 38 -13.19 -2.93 -8.29
C LEU A 38 -13.43 -4.23 -7.53
N VAL A 39 -14.61 -4.43 -6.95
CA VAL A 39 -14.98 -5.63 -6.20
C VAL A 39 -15.97 -6.43 -7.03
N SER A 40 -15.62 -7.66 -7.36
CA SER A 40 -16.55 -8.59 -8.00
C SER A 40 -17.73 -8.92 -7.07
N VAL A 41 -18.92 -9.00 -7.62
CA VAL A 41 -20.09 -9.49 -6.88
C VAL A 41 -19.86 -10.91 -6.32
N ALA A 42 -18.99 -11.70 -6.92
CA ALA A 42 -18.60 -13.01 -6.41
C ALA A 42 -18.01 -12.96 -4.98
N ALA A 43 -17.46 -11.82 -4.54
CA ALA A 43 -17.01 -11.64 -3.16
C ALA A 43 -18.16 -11.66 -2.13
N THR A 44 -19.41 -11.53 -2.58
CA THR A 44 -20.61 -11.62 -1.71
C THR A 44 -21.29 -13.00 -1.72
N ARG A 45 -20.68 -13.99 -2.37
CA ARG A 45 -21.28 -15.32 -2.61
C ARG A 45 -21.70 -16.08 -1.35
N TRP A 46 -21.16 -15.71 -0.19
CA TRP A 46 -21.53 -16.32 1.10
C TRP A 46 -22.62 -15.55 1.86
N ALA A 47 -23.08 -14.43 1.32
CA ALA A 47 -24.18 -13.68 1.95
C ALA A 47 -25.47 -14.52 1.94
N ALA A 48 -26.23 -14.42 3.03
CA ALA A 48 -27.54 -15.08 3.10
C ALA A 48 -28.48 -14.53 1.99
N PRO A 49 -29.41 -15.32 1.47
CA PRO A 49 -30.38 -14.85 0.47
C PRO A 49 -31.21 -13.64 0.91
N SER A 50 -31.37 -13.44 2.21
CA SER A 50 -32.07 -12.30 2.82
C SER A 50 -31.20 -11.06 3.00
N CYS A 51 -29.88 -11.16 2.74
CA CYS A 51 -28.94 -10.03 2.86
C CYS A 51 -29.20 -9.01 1.76
N GLU A 52 -29.34 -7.75 2.13
CA GLU A 52 -29.44 -6.65 1.17
C GLU A 52 -28.08 -6.36 0.55
N LEU A 53 -27.94 -6.55 -0.75
CA LEU A 53 -26.73 -6.25 -1.51
C LEU A 53 -26.91 -4.98 -2.32
N ARG A 54 -25.95 -4.03 -2.23
CA ARG A 54 -25.93 -2.81 -3.02
C ARG A 54 -24.55 -2.51 -3.58
N ASP A 55 -24.49 -2.12 -4.86
CA ASP A 55 -23.29 -1.57 -5.48
C ASP A 55 -23.22 -0.06 -5.21
N SER A 56 -22.06 0.45 -4.84
CA SER A 56 -21.81 1.86 -4.57
C SER A 56 -21.16 2.62 -5.71
N LYS A 57 -20.99 2.02 -6.88
CA LYS A 57 -20.24 2.61 -8.01
C LYS A 57 -20.76 3.95 -8.51
N ASP A 58 -22.04 4.23 -8.29
CA ASP A 58 -22.77 5.46 -8.69
C ASP A 58 -23.12 6.37 -7.50
N MET A 59 -22.67 6.03 -6.28
CA MET A 59 -22.99 6.78 -5.07
C MET A 59 -21.91 7.80 -4.73
N THR A 60 -22.34 8.95 -4.19
CA THR A 60 -21.42 9.91 -3.54
C THR A 60 -21.04 9.42 -2.15
N LEU A 61 -20.04 10.05 -1.53
CA LEU A 61 -19.58 9.72 -0.18
C LEU A 61 -20.73 9.88 0.85
N GLU A 62 -21.49 10.97 0.73
CA GLU A 62 -22.62 11.27 1.60
C GLU A 62 -23.73 10.22 1.47
N GLN A 63 -24.02 9.79 0.25
CA GLN A 63 -24.99 8.71 -0.01
C GLN A 63 -24.54 7.37 0.55
N ILE A 64 -23.24 7.05 0.46
CA ILE A 64 -22.63 5.86 1.07
C ILE A 64 -22.82 5.92 2.59
N CYS A 65 -22.42 7.02 3.23
CA CYS A 65 -22.53 7.19 4.68
C CYS A 65 -24.00 7.12 5.15
N ALA A 66 -24.91 7.82 4.48
CA ALA A 66 -26.33 7.78 4.80
C ALA A 66 -26.92 6.38 4.69
N TRP A 67 -26.53 5.61 3.65
CA TRP A 67 -26.96 4.23 3.49
C TRP A 67 -26.44 3.34 4.62
N LEU A 68 -25.17 3.43 4.98
CA LEU A 68 -24.56 2.66 6.04
C LEU A 68 -25.22 2.95 7.40
N ILE A 69 -25.48 4.23 7.72
CA ILE A 69 -26.14 4.65 8.96
C ILE A 69 -27.57 4.10 9.00
N ASP A 70 -28.33 4.24 7.92
CA ASP A 70 -29.70 3.71 7.85
C ASP A 70 -29.74 2.18 8.03
N ARG A 71 -28.81 1.45 7.41
CA ARG A 71 -28.76 -0.01 7.56
C ARG A 71 -28.30 -0.44 8.95
N ALA A 72 -27.38 0.29 9.59
CA ALA A 72 -26.97 0.01 10.96
C ALA A 72 -28.12 0.19 11.99
N SER A 73 -29.16 0.98 11.65
CA SER A 73 -30.37 1.07 12.49
C SER A 73 -31.27 -0.16 12.39
N LYS A 74 -31.12 -0.99 11.36
CA LYS A 74 -31.98 -2.11 11.01
C LYS A 74 -31.33 -3.48 11.17
N HIS A 75 -30.02 -3.56 11.09
CA HIS A 75 -29.26 -4.81 11.08
C HIS A 75 -28.11 -4.75 12.08
N GLU A 76 -27.82 -5.85 12.75
CA GLU A 76 -26.71 -5.97 13.70
C GLU A 76 -25.34 -5.91 13.00
N VAL A 77 -25.23 -6.54 11.82
CA VAL A 77 -24.00 -6.58 11.01
C VAL A 77 -24.26 -5.94 9.65
N VAL A 78 -23.61 -4.83 9.39
CA VAL A 78 -23.61 -4.12 8.10
C VAL A 78 -22.18 -4.09 7.57
N ILE A 79 -21.97 -4.42 6.30
CA ILE A 79 -20.63 -4.47 5.70
C ILE A 79 -20.47 -3.39 4.63
N ARG A 80 -19.35 -2.65 4.73
CA ARG A 80 -18.75 -1.93 3.62
C ARG A 80 -17.62 -2.78 3.05
N LEU A 81 -17.85 -3.45 1.92
CA LEU A 81 -16.88 -4.33 1.27
C LEU A 81 -16.04 -3.52 0.26
N GLN A 82 -14.73 -3.45 0.47
CA GLN A 82 -13.81 -2.62 -0.29
C GLN A 82 -12.69 -3.46 -0.92
N THR A 83 -12.23 -3.05 -2.09
CA THR A 83 -11.15 -3.77 -2.79
C THR A 83 -9.86 -3.78 -1.97
N GLY A 84 -9.11 -4.86 -2.05
CA GLY A 84 -7.84 -5.03 -1.33
C GLY A 84 -8.02 -4.93 0.17
N ASP A 85 -7.42 -3.91 0.76
CA ASP A 85 -7.47 -3.56 2.17
C ASP A 85 -8.13 -2.18 2.36
N PRO A 86 -9.08 -2.01 3.31
CA PRO A 86 -9.78 -0.74 3.52
C PRO A 86 -8.88 0.44 3.89
N SER A 87 -7.71 0.19 4.48
CA SER A 87 -6.80 1.24 4.92
C SER A 87 -5.96 1.84 3.78
N LEU A 88 -6.01 1.26 2.57
CA LEU A 88 -5.20 1.71 1.44
C LEU A 88 -6.08 2.23 0.31
N TYR A 89 -6.10 3.56 0.11
CA TYR A 89 -6.90 4.26 -0.92
C TYR A 89 -8.41 3.99 -0.88
N GLY A 90 -8.94 3.59 0.27
CA GLY A 90 -10.34 3.19 0.45
C GLY A 90 -11.26 4.30 0.98
N ALA A 91 -10.79 5.55 1.14
CA ALA A 91 -11.55 6.63 1.79
C ALA A 91 -12.15 6.21 3.16
N LEU A 92 -11.40 5.41 3.92
CA LEU A 92 -11.88 4.83 5.18
C LEU A 92 -12.27 5.90 6.19
N ILE A 93 -11.38 6.85 6.43
CA ILE A 93 -11.58 7.88 7.47
C ILE A 93 -12.72 8.82 7.10
N GLU A 94 -12.85 9.16 5.83
CA GLU A 94 -13.93 10.01 5.32
C GLU A 94 -15.32 9.39 5.54
N MET A 95 -15.41 8.06 5.57
CA MET A 95 -16.65 7.34 5.90
C MET A 95 -16.82 7.09 7.40
N VAL A 96 -15.73 6.86 8.13
CA VAL A 96 -15.79 6.60 9.58
C VAL A 96 -16.26 7.83 10.36
N GLN A 97 -15.77 9.02 10.04
CA GLN A 97 -16.14 10.24 10.76
C GLN A 97 -17.65 10.50 10.81
N PRO A 98 -18.42 10.44 9.69
CA PRO A 98 -19.88 10.58 9.75
C PRO A 98 -20.59 9.47 10.53
N LEU A 99 -20.07 8.23 10.49
CA LEU A 99 -20.61 7.11 11.25
C LEU A 99 -20.42 7.32 12.76
N ASP A 100 -19.22 7.74 13.18
CA ASP A 100 -18.92 8.06 14.58
C ASP A 100 -19.81 9.22 15.07
N ALA A 101 -20.00 10.27 14.27
CA ALA A 101 -20.89 11.38 14.59
C ALA A 101 -22.34 10.95 14.75
N ALA A 102 -22.75 9.89 14.04
CA ALA A 102 -24.09 9.28 14.17
C ALA A 102 -24.18 8.24 15.31
N GLY A 103 -23.09 8.03 16.06
CA GLY A 103 -23.05 7.04 17.15
C GLY A 103 -23.09 5.58 16.67
N VAL A 104 -22.71 5.31 15.42
CA VAL A 104 -22.68 3.97 14.82
C VAL A 104 -21.32 3.32 15.10
N PRO A 105 -21.27 2.17 15.80
CA PRO A 105 -20.01 1.46 16.02
C PRO A 105 -19.36 1.02 14.72
N VAL A 106 -18.04 1.25 14.59
CA VAL A 106 -17.25 0.89 13.41
C VAL A 106 -16.16 -0.11 13.77
N ARG A 107 -15.90 -1.05 12.88
CA ARG A 107 -14.78 -1.99 12.95
C ARG A 107 -14.20 -2.22 11.56
N VAL A 108 -12.91 -2.62 11.52
CA VAL A 108 -12.19 -2.89 10.27
C VAL A 108 -11.67 -4.32 10.27
N VAL A 109 -11.79 -4.99 9.13
CA VAL A 109 -11.17 -6.29 8.85
C VAL A 109 -10.22 -6.12 7.67
N PRO A 110 -8.91 -6.37 7.85
CA PRO A 110 -7.95 -6.23 6.79
C PRO A 110 -8.18 -7.19 5.63
N GLY A 111 -7.62 -6.87 4.49
CA GLY A 111 -7.65 -7.72 3.30
C GLY A 111 -6.28 -7.81 2.60
N VAL A 112 -6.18 -8.70 1.64
CA VAL A 112 -4.98 -8.84 0.80
C VAL A 112 -4.98 -7.73 -0.24
N THR A 113 -3.99 -6.84 -0.17
CA THR A 113 -3.84 -5.75 -1.14
C THR A 113 -3.27 -6.24 -2.48
N SER A 114 -3.63 -5.55 -3.56
CA SER A 114 -3.20 -5.90 -4.92
C SER A 114 -1.68 -5.88 -5.13
N GLY A 115 -0.93 -5.09 -4.36
CA GLY A 115 0.53 -5.10 -4.40
C GLY A 115 1.12 -6.46 -4.03
N MET A 116 0.64 -7.05 -2.93
CA MET A 116 1.06 -8.39 -2.48
C MET A 116 0.54 -9.49 -3.41
N ALA A 117 -0.71 -9.38 -3.87
CA ALA A 117 -1.28 -10.34 -4.81
C ALA A 117 -0.54 -10.35 -6.15
N SER A 118 -0.11 -9.18 -6.63
CA SER A 118 0.67 -9.08 -7.87
C SER A 118 2.05 -9.71 -7.76
N ALA A 119 2.72 -9.54 -6.62
CA ALA A 119 3.98 -10.22 -6.36
C ALA A 119 3.79 -11.75 -6.31
N ALA A 120 2.73 -12.22 -5.66
CA ALA A 120 2.40 -13.64 -5.59
C ALA A 120 2.08 -14.23 -6.98
N ALA A 121 1.24 -13.56 -7.79
CA ALA A 121 0.90 -13.98 -9.14
C ALA A 121 2.14 -14.11 -10.04
N ALA A 122 3.11 -13.22 -9.86
CA ALA A 122 4.36 -13.23 -10.61
C ALA A 122 5.45 -14.11 -9.99
N VAL A 123 5.22 -14.70 -8.81
CA VAL A 123 6.23 -15.43 -8.03
C VAL A 123 7.49 -14.57 -7.79
N GLU A 124 7.26 -13.33 -7.35
CA GLU A 124 8.32 -12.35 -7.06
C GLU A 124 8.38 -12.04 -5.56
N SER A 125 9.56 -11.66 -5.10
CA SER A 125 9.74 -11.08 -3.77
C SER A 125 9.86 -9.56 -3.88
N LEU A 126 9.13 -8.84 -3.04
CA LEU A 126 9.22 -7.38 -2.97
C LEU A 126 10.45 -6.91 -2.19
N THR A 127 11.09 -7.81 -1.46
CA THR A 127 12.32 -7.54 -0.71
C THR A 127 13.34 -8.64 -0.95
N LEU A 128 14.61 -8.27 -1.11
CA LEU A 128 15.70 -9.20 -1.30
C LEU A 128 16.93 -8.69 -0.53
N PRO A 129 17.59 -9.55 0.29
CA PRO A 129 18.80 -9.16 1.00
C PRO A 129 19.84 -8.52 0.08
N GLU A 130 20.46 -7.43 0.54
CA GLU A 130 21.51 -6.66 -0.16
C GLU A 130 21.09 -6.01 -1.48
N VAL A 131 19.85 -6.20 -1.94
CA VAL A 131 19.28 -5.57 -3.14
C VAL A 131 18.27 -4.49 -2.77
N THR A 132 17.22 -4.86 -2.05
CA THR A 132 16.20 -3.93 -1.54
C THR A 132 15.48 -4.51 -0.34
N GLN A 133 15.34 -3.74 0.74
CA GLN A 133 14.64 -4.12 1.97
C GLN A 133 13.43 -3.23 2.23
N THR A 134 13.17 -2.26 1.33
CA THR A 134 12.11 -1.26 1.47
C THR A 134 11.09 -1.42 0.35
N VAL A 135 9.81 -1.31 0.71
CA VAL A 135 8.70 -1.30 -0.22
C VAL A 135 7.89 -0.02 0.00
N ILE A 136 7.72 0.77 -1.05
CA ILE A 136 6.90 1.97 -1.03
C ILE A 136 5.59 1.69 -1.78
N PHE A 137 4.46 1.90 -1.10
CA PHE A 137 3.15 1.93 -1.70
C PHE A 137 2.81 3.38 -2.04
N THR A 138 2.60 3.65 -3.30
CA THR A 138 2.32 5.01 -3.79
C THR A 138 1.40 4.99 -5.01
N ARG A 139 1.09 6.18 -5.52
CA ARG A 139 0.42 6.42 -6.80
C ARG A 139 1.08 7.60 -7.51
N VAL A 140 0.71 7.85 -8.75
CA VAL A 140 1.14 9.04 -9.49
C VAL A 140 0.07 10.14 -9.39
N ALA A 141 0.50 11.39 -9.28
CA ALA A 141 -0.39 12.53 -9.42
C ALA A 141 -1.07 12.52 -10.81
N GLY A 142 -2.39 12.46 -10.79
CA GLY A 142 -3.23 12.53 -11.97
C GLY A 142 -4.25 13.65 -11.81
N ARG A 143 -5.56 13.33 -11.84
CA ARG A 143 -6.63 14.28 -11.54
C ARG A 143 -6.59 14.80 -10.11
N THR A 144 -6.07 14.01 -9.19
CA THR A 144 -5.84 14.40 -7.79
C THR A 144 -4.34 14.58 -7.55
N PRO A 145 -3.92 15.68 -6.91
CA PRO A 145 -2.51 15.95 -6.63
C PRO A 145 -1.94 14.94 -5.61
N MET A 146 -0.62 14.94 -5.50
CA MET A 146 0.11 14.31 -4.41
C MET A 146 0.51 15.38 -3.38
N PRO A 147 0.65 15.04 -2.10
CA PRO A 147 1.28 15.91 -1.13
C PRO A 147 2.72 16.27 -1.53
N ALA A 148 3.21 17.42 -1.05
CA ALA A 148 4.61 17.80 -1.25
C ALA A 148 5.55 16.74 -0.63
N GLY A 149 6.61 16.38 -1.34
CA GLY A 149 7.54 15.34 -0.91
C GLY A 149 7.13 13.90 -1.22
N GLU A 150 5.95 13.70 -1.83
CA GLU A 150 5.44 12.37 -2.17
C GLU A 150 5.32 12.13 -3.69
N ASP A 151 5.91 13.00 -4.51
CA ASP A 151 5.93 12.78 -5.95
C ASP A 151 6.74 11.52 -6.29
N LEU A 152 6.26 10.76 -7.29
CA LEU A 152 6.89 9.48 -7.67
C LEU A 152 8.37 9.66 -7.98
N ARG A 153 8.78 10.76 -8.60
CA ARG A 153 10.18 11.07 -8.87
C ARG A 153 11.03 11.12 -7.59
N GLU A 154 10.51 11.75 -6.52
CA GLU A 154 11.21 11.86 -5.24
C GLU A 154 11.31 10.49 -4.55
N LEU A 155 10.19 9.76 -4.50
CA LEU A 155 10.15 8.42 -3.92
C LEU A 155 11.02 7.42 -4.69
N ALA A 156 11.08 7.53 -6.01
CA ALA A 156 11.87 6.66 -6.86
C ALA A 156 13.39 6.86 -6.71
N ALA A 157 13.83 8.02 -6.20
CA ALA A 157 15.25 8.28 -5.91
C ALA A 157 15.83 7.34 -4.84
N HIS A 158 14.99 6.65 -4.06
CA HIS A 158 15.44 5.62 -3.12
C HIS A 158 15.86 4.31 -3.80
N HIS A 159 15.58 4.11 -5.08
CA HIS A 159 15.89 2.90 -5.85
C HIS A 159 15.46 1.59 -5.16
N CYS A 160 14.39 1.64 -4.36
CA CYS A 160 13.78 0.50 -3.70
C CYS A 160 12.57 -0.03 -4.47
N THR A 161 11.89 -1.03 -3.93
CA THR A 161 10.64 -1.54 -4.53
C THR A 161 9.52 -0.53 -4.43
N LEU A 162 8.90 -0.23 -5.57
CA LEU A 162 7.74 0.66 -5.69
C LEU A 162 6.53 -0.14 -6.17
N CYS A 163 5.46 -0.15 -5.38
CA CYS A 163 4.14 -0.65 -5.77
C CYS A 163 3.26 0.56 -6.08
N ILE A 164 2.97 0.79 -7.37
CA ILE A 164 2.34 2.01 -7.86
C ILE A 164 0.88 1.72 -8.22
N TYR A 165 -0.02 2.18 -7.36
CA TYR A 165 -1.47 1.99 -7.44
C TYR A 165 -2.12 3.02 -8.38
N LEU A 166 -3.32 2.73 -8.89
CA LEU A 166 -4.23 3.67 -9.58
C LEU A 166 -3.58 4.42 -10.77
N SER A 167 -2.48 3.91 -11.32
CA SER A 167 -1.60 4.69 -12.22
C SER A 167 -1.41 4.08 -13.61
N ILE A 168 -2.11 3.00 -13.96
CA ILE A 168 -1.90 2.30 -15.24
C ILE A 168 -2.18 3.20 -16.45
N THR A 169 -3.17 4.09 -16.39
CA THR A 169 -3.46 5.07 -17.46
C THR A 169 -2.40 6.16 -17.58
N LEU A 170 -1.56 6.31 -16.54
CA LEU A 170 -0.46 7.27 -16.46
C LEU A 170 0.91 6.61 -16.60
N LEU A 171 0.99 5.42 -17.20
CA LEU A 171 2.24 4.66 -17.30
C LEU A 171 3.37 5.42 -18.00
N HIS A 172 3.04 6.32 -18.95
CA HIS A 172 4.01 7.22 -19.56
C HIS A 172 4.65 8.20 -18.54
N LYS A 173 3.86 8.69 -17.57
CA LYS A 173 4.34 9.55 -16.49
C LYS A 173 5.18 8.73 -15.50
N VAL A 174 4.74 7.52 -15.16
CA VAL A 174 5.54 6.59 -14.34
C VAL A 174 6.92 6.40 -14.95
N GLN A 175 7.01 6.10 -16.25
CA GLN A 175 8.30 5.96 -16.94
C GLN A 175 9.14 7.23 -16.89
N ALA A 176 8.52 8.41 -17.12
CA ALA A 176 9.23 9.69 -17.07
C ALA A 176 9.79 10.01 -15.67
N ASP A 177 8.98 9.78 -14.62
CA ASP A 177 9.38 10.04 -13.24
C ASP A 177 10.51 9.09 -12.78
N LEU A 178 10.46 7.80 -13.16
CA LEU A 178 11.51 6.83 -12.87
C LEU A 178 12.82 7.19 -13.60
N ARG A 179 12.78 7.58 -14.88
CA ARG A 179 13.96 8.08 -15.62
C ARG A 179 14.58 9.30 -14.95
N ALA A 180 13.72 10.27 -14.57
CA ALA A 180 14.17 11.48 -13.90
C ALA A 180 14.79 11.21 -12.52
N ALA A 181 14.43 10.09 -11.88
CA ALA A 181 15.03 9.59 -10.65
C ALA A 181 16.30 8.72 -10.88
N GLY A 182 16.76 8.56 -12.13
CA GLY A 182 17.99 7.84 -12.46
C GLY A 182 17.85 6.34 -12.66
N TRP A 183 16.62 5.81 -12.83
CA TRP A 183 16.43 4.40 -13.18
C TRP A 183 16.89 4.13 -14.62
N ALA A 184 17.59 3.02 -14.82
CA ALA A 184 18.08 2.61 -16.14
C ALA A 184 16.93 2.12 -17.05
N GLU A 185 17.09 2.23 -18.35
CA GLU A 185 16.07 1.82 -19.33
C GLU A 185 15.76 0.32 -19.29
N ASP A 186 16.72 -0.49 -18.89
CA ASP A 186 16.60 -1.93 -18.70
C ASP A 186 16.11 -2.32 -17.29
N ALA A 187 15.88 -1.35 -16.40
CA ALA A 187 15.35 -1.61 -15.07
C ALA A 187 14.05 -2.43 -15.15
N PRO A 188 13.95 -3.55 -14.40
CA PRO A 188 12.84 -4.47 -14.55
C PRO A 188 11.53 -3.87 -14.02
N MET A 189 10.47 -4.06 -14.79
CA MET A 189 9.12 -3.62 -14.50
C MET A 189 8.16 -4.80 -14.59
N LEU A 190 7.18 -4.81 -13.69
CA LEU A 190 6.10 -5.79 -13.66
C LEU A 190 4.76 -5.04 -13.65
N VAL A 191 3.83 -5.48 -14.50
CA VAL A 191 2.43 -5.06 -14.44
C VAL A 191 1.56 -6.30 -14.32
N VAL A 192 0.69 -6.31 -13.32
CA VAL A 192 -0.28 -7.40 -13.16
C VAL A 192 -1.68 -6.83 -13.30
N HIS A 193 -2.36 -7.23 -14.37
CA HIS A 193 -3.75 -6.88 -14.62
C HIS A 193 -4.64 -7.87 -13.90
N LYS A 194 -5.64 -7.36 -13.18
CA LYS A 194 -6.64 -8.15 -12.43
C LYS A 194 -5.99 -9.26 -11.58
N ALA A 195 -4.97 -8.90 -10.78
CA ALA A 195 -4.28 -9.84 -9.91
C ALA A 195 -5.27 -10.71 -9.12
N SER A 196 -5.10 -12.01 -9.19
CA SER A 196 -5.96 -13.06 -8.61
C SER A 196 -7.38 -13.21 -9.17
N TRP A 197 -7.81 -12.43 -10.15
CA TRP A 197 -9.14 -12.62 -10.76
C TRP A 197 -9.17 -13.94 -11.54
N PRO A 198 -10.05 -14.88 -11.20
CA PRO A 198 -10.07 -16.19 -11.85
C PRO A 198 -10.30 -16.09 -13.36
N GLY A 199 -9.36 -16.60 -14.14
CA GLY A 199 -9.43 -16.61 -15.62
C GLY A 199 -9.15 -15.27 -16.30
N GLU A 200 -8.91 -14.18 -15.56
CA GLU A 200 -8.69 -12.85 -16.12
C GLU A 200 -7.32 -12.24 -15.74
N GLU A 201 -6.58 -12.89 -14.84
CA GLU A 201 -5.27 -12.45 -14.42
C GLU A 201 -4.26 -12.49 -15.58
N GLN A 202 -3.50 -11.40 -15.76
CA GLN A 202 -2.39 -11.33 -16.71
C GLN A 202 -1.14 -10.75 -16.04
N VAL A 203 -0.04 -11.48 -16.12
CA VAL A 203 1.27 -11.06 -15.62
C VAL A 203 2.12 -10.57 -16.78
N LEU A 204 2.42 -9.29 -16.83
CA LEU A 204 3.18 -8.62 -17.89
C LEU A 204 4.55 -8.19 -17.37
N ARG A 205 5.61 -8.65 -17.99
CA ARG A 205 6.99 -8.32 -17.64
C ARG A 205 7.62 -7.50 -18.76
N GLY A 206 8.44 -6.55 -18.37
CA GLY A 206 9.20 -5.71 -19.30
C GLY A 206 10.27 -4.94 -18.56
N THR A 207 10.80 -3.96 -19.23
CA THR A 207 11.77 -3.00 -18.67
C THR A 207 11.13 -1.61 -18.60
N LEU A 208 11.81 -0.68 -17.96
CA LEU A 208 11.40 0.73 -17.95
C LEU A 208 11.16 1.26 -19.37
N ALA A 209 11.98 0.87 -20.35
CA ALA A 209 11.78 1.25 -21.74
C ALA A 209 10.53 0.62 -22.37
N SER A 210 10.28 -0.67 -22.14
CA SER A 210 9.33 -1.47 -22.94
C SER A 210 7.96 -1.66 -22.30
N ILE A 211 7.80 -1.53 -21.00
CA ILE A 211 6.58 -1.93 -20.28
C ILE A 211 5.29 -1.30 -20.80
N LYS A 212 5.36 -0.05 -21.27
CA LYS A 212 4.19 0.64 -21.83
C LYS A 212 3.69 -0.04 -23.11
N ASP A 213 4.61 -0.44 -23.97
CA ASP A 213 4.26 -1.11 -25.23
C ASP A 213 3.77 -2.53 -24.99
N VAL A 214 4.35 -3.22 -24.00
CA VAL A 214 3.86 -4.53 -23.52
C VAL A 214 2.42 -4.41 -23.04
N CYS A 215 2.10 -3.45 -22.19
CA CYS A 215 0.74 -3.22 -21.70
C CYS A 215 -0.24 -2.85 -22.81
N ARG A 216 0.19 -2.02 -23.77
CA ARG A 216 -0.62 -1.65 -24.93
C ARG A 216 -0.95 -2.86 -25.81
N ALA A 217 0.04 -3.70 -26.10
CA ALA A 217 -0.14 -4.92 -26.89
C ALA A 217 -1.10 -5.90 -26.19
N ALA A 218 -1.09 -5.96 -24.87
CA ALA A 218 -1.99 -6.79 -24.07
C ALA A 218 -3.38 -6.15 -23.83
N GLY A 219 -3.62 -4.91 -24.28
CA GLY A 219 -4.89 -4.21 -24.09
C GLY A 219 -5.17 -3.79 -22.64
N VAL A 220 -4.14 -3.69 -21.78
CA VAL A 220 -4.28 -3.37 -20.36
C VAL A 220 -4.35 -1.86 -20.15
N VAL A 221 -5.54 -1.37 -19.76
CA VAL A 221 -5.83 0.05 -19.55
C VAL A 221 -6.46 0.38 -18.20
N SER A 222 -6.80 -0.64 -17.39
CA SER A 222 -7.43 -0.49 -16.07
C SER A 222 -7.08 -1.64 -15.14
N GLN A 223 -7.45 -1.55 -13.88
CA GLN A 223 -7.37 -2.63 -12.88
C GLN A 223 -6.00 -3.35 -12.85
N ALA A 224 -4.93 -2.60 -12.94
CA ALA A 224 -3.58 -3.15 -12.97
C ALA A 224 -2.68 -2.50 -11.92
N MET A 225 -1.84 -3.35 -11.30
CA MET A 225 -0.77 -2.97 -10.40
C MET A 225 0.51 -2.81 -11.20
N ILE A 226 1.25 -1.73 -10.94
CA ILE A 226 2.59 -1.52 -11.48
C ILE A 226 3.59 -1.73 -10.36
N ILE A 227 4.61 -2.56 -10.62
CA ILE A 227 5.73 -2.76 -9.68
C ILE A 227 7.02 -2.45 -10.43
N ALA A 228 7.82 -1.55 -9.87
CA ALA A 228 9.20 -1.30 -10.27
C ALA A 228 10.11 -1.72 -9.10
N SER A 229 11.06 -2.61 -9.33
CA SER A 229 11.94 -3.09 -8.27
C SER A 229 13.24 -3.65 -8.83
N PRO A 230 14.39 -3.35 -8.20
CA PRO A 230 15.64 -3.98 -8.57
C PRO A 230 15.68 -5.49 -8.28
N ALA A 231 14.74 -6.00 -7.47
CA ALA A 231 14.64 -7.43 -7.11
C ALA A 231 13.81 -8.27 -8.10
N LEU A 232 13.11 -7.65 -9.07
CA LEU A 232 12.29 -8.39 -10.02
C LEU A 232 13.14 -9.32 -10.89
N GLY A 233 12.67 -10.55 -11.07
CA GLY A 233 13.35 -11.58 -11.85
C GLY A 233 14.50 -12.28 -11.10
N ALA A 234 14.73 -11.96 -9.84
CA ALA A 234 15.83 -12.52 -9.05
C ALA A 234 15.83 -14.06 -8.98
N ARG A 235 14.65 -14.70 -9.10
CA ARG A 235 14.57 -16.19 -9.16
C ARG A 235 15.38 -16.81 -10.32
N HIS A 236 15.75 -16.02 -11.32
CA HIS A 236 16.52 -16.45 -12.49
C HIS A 236 17.96 -15.97 -12.47
N TRP A 237 18.39 -15.28 -11.41
CA TRP A 237 19.78 -14.86 -11.27
C TRP A 237 20.67 -16.06 -11.00
N PRO A 238 21.90 -16.08 -11.53
CA PRO A 238 22.83 -17.19 -11.33
C PRO A 238 23.22 -17.37 -9.85
N GLU A 239 23.29 -16.25 -9.14
CA GLU A 239 23.66 -16.19 -7.73
C GLU A 239 22.73 -15.27 -6.96
N LEU A 240 22.34 -15.68 -5.78
CA LEU A 240 21.54 -14.90 -4.83
C LEU A 240 22.27 -14.84 -3.48
N VAL A 241 22.34 -13.66 -2.92
CA VAL A 241 22.79 -13.49 -1.53
C VAL A 241 21.77 -14.12 -0.60
N LYS A 242 22.22 -15.10 0.18
CA LYS A 242 21.37 -15.76 1.18
C LYS A 242 21.05 -14.79 2.32
N SER A 243 19.81 -14.83 2.79
CA SER A 243 19.48 -14.17 4.03
C SER A 243 20.35 -14.71 5.16
N LYS A 244 21.10 -13.84 5.84
CA LYS A 244 21.96 -14.23 6.98
C LYS A 244 21.22 -15.07 8.02
N ARG A 245 19.92 -14.81 8.23
CA ARG A 245 19.09 -15.58 9.16
C ARG A 245 19.01 -17.07 8.82
N TYR A 246 19.09 -17.42 7.54
CA TYR A 246 19.03 -18.80 7.05
C TYR A 246 20.41 -19.37 6.71
N ASP A 247 21.46 -18.55 6.78
CA ASP A 247 22.83 -18.97 6.58
C ASP A 247 23.28 -19.92 7.70
N ALA A 248 23.94 -21.03 7.33
CA ALA A 248 24.44 -22.00 8.29
C ALA A 248 25.53 -21.46 9.22
N SER A 249 26.28 -20.44 8.77
CA SER A 249 27.33 -19.77 9.55
C SER A 249 26.81 -18.74 10.54
N PHE A 250 25.49 -18.41 10.50
CA PHE A 250 24.89 -17.36 11.33
C PHE A 250 24.16 -17.94 12.55
N THR A 251 24.57 -17.49 13.76
CA THR A 251 23.89 -17.82 15.02
C THR A 251 22.76 -16.85 15.29
N HIS A 252 21.56 -17.35 15.58
CA HIS A 252 20.42 -16.56 16.05
C HIS A 252 19.69 -17.26 17.20
N ARG A 253 18.69 -16.62 17.79
CA ARG A 253 17.98 -17.08 19.00
C ARG A 253 17.57 -18.57 18.96
N PHE A 254 17.22 -19.12 17.81
CA PHE A 254 16.68 -20.47 17.66
C PHE A 254 17.65 -21.45 16.99
N ARG A 255 18.84 -20.99 16.54
CA ARG A 255 19.83 -21.83 15.87
C ARG A 255 21.25 -21.32 16.08
N ARG A 256 22.15 -22.20 16.51
CA ARG A 256 23.58 -21.92 16.52
C ARG A 256 24.18 -22.18 15.14
N ALA A 257 25.21 -21.43 14.78
CA ALA A 257 25.99 -21.68 13.58
C ALA A 257 26.52 -23.12 13.58
N SER A 258 26.48 -23.76 12.42
CA SER A 258 27.06 -25.10 12.24
C SER A 258 28.57 -25.02 12.33
N ALA A 259 29.21 -25.93 13.11
CA ALA A 259 30.65 -26.01 13.19
C ALA A 259 31.20 -26.36 11.79
N GLY A 260 32.11 -25.53 11.25
CA GLY A 260 32.73 -25.72 9.93
C GLY A 260 32.01 -25.02 8.75
N ALA A 261 30.92 -24.30 8.96
CA ALA A 261 30.36 -23.43 7.93
C ALA A 261 31.26 -22.21 7.75
N LEU A 262 31.90 -22.09 6.59
CA LEU A 262 32.65 -20.87 6.23
C LEU A 262 31.65 -19.74 5.96
N PRO A 263 31.93 -18.49 6.37
CA PRO A 263 31.14 -17.34 5.95
C PRO A 263 31.15 -17.25 4.42
N ASP A 264 30.00 -16.96 3.79
CA ASP A 264 29.97 -16.62 2.36
C ASP A 264 30.94 -15.44 2.13
N GLU A 265 31.92 -15.60 1.25
CA GLU A 265 32.97 -14.58 0.97
C GLU A 265 32.40 -13.25 0.48
N ALA A 266 31.17 -13.21 -0.02
CA ALA A 266 30.48 -11.99 -0.42
C ALA A 266 30.19 -11.01 0.74
N GLY A 267 30.17 -11.49 2.00
CA GLY A 267 29.99 -10.63 3.18
C GLY A 267 31.27 -9.98 3.72
N ALA A 268 32.45 -10.38 3.24
CA ALA A 268 33.74 -9.92 3.78
C ALA A 268 34.21 -8.57 3.21
N THR A 269 33.67 -8.12 2.08
CA THR A 269 34.09 -6.86 1.42
C THR A 269 33.38 -5.61 1.94
N ALA A 270 32.30 -5.74 2.73
CA ALA A 270 31.56 -4.59 3.24
C ALA A 270 32.08 -4.05 4.60
N GLN A 271 33.04 -4.70 5.26
CA GLN A 271 33.60 -4.24 6.55
C GLN A 271 34.88 -3.39 6.43
N GLY A 272 35.33 -3.05 5.22
CA GLY A 272 36.58 -2.34 4.95
C GLY A 272 36.48 -0.83 4.67
N ALA A 273 35.31 -0.22 4.73
CA ALA A 273 35.15 1.22 4.48
C ALA A 273 34.56 1.96 5.70
N THR A 274 35.24 1.88 6.86
CA THR A 274 35.04 2.87 7.91
C THR A 274 35.88 4.10 7.61
N GLY A 275 35.34 4.98 6.77
CA GLY A 275 35.83 6.35 6.66
C GLY A 275 35.58 7.06 7.99
N GLN A 276 36.65 7.39 8.66
CA GLN A 276 36.66 8.37 9.74
C GLN A 276 36.03 9.67 9.23
N ASN A 277 34.89 10.04 9.78
CA ASN A 277 34.44 11.42 9.75
C ASN A 277 34.13 11.85 11.18
N ALA A 278 34.90 12.85 11.57
CA ALA A 278 34.94 13.51 12.85
C ALA A 278 33.53 13.96 13.30
N VAL A 279 33.14 13.51 14.47
CA VAL A 279 32.03 14.08 15.23
C VAL A 279 32.56 15.38 15.85
N GLY A 280 32.14 16.50 15.26
CA GLY A 280 32.32 17.81 15.89
C GLY A 280 31.38 17.94 17.09
N ASN A 281 31.99 18.05 18.27
CA ASN A 281 31.35 18.48 19.53
C ASN A 281 30.60 19.79 19.32
N ILE A 282 29.28 19.79 19.52
CA ILE A 282 28.55 21.01 19.87
C ILE A 282 28.27 20.95 21.34
N ALA A 283 29.08 21.74 22.06
CA ALA A 283 28.89 22.01 23.49
C ALA A 283 27.58 22.78 23.74
N THR A 284 26.83 22.31 24.70
CA THR A 284 25.72 23.00 25.33
C THR A 284 26.26 24.17 26.13
N GLU A 285 25.90 25.40 25.78
CA GLU A 285 25.92 26.54 26.71
C GLU A 285 24.50 26.94 27.06
N HIS A 286 24.12 26.59 28.29
CA HIS A 286 23.05 27.26 29.01
C HIS A 286 23.65 28.46 29.71
N ALA A 287 23.18 29.66 29.39
CA ALA A 287 23.29 30.80 30.25
C ALA A 287 21.95 31.56 30.27
N GLY A 288 21.36 31.60 31.45
CA GLY A 288 20.17 32.34 31.73
C GLY A 288 20.47 33.84 31.93
N ALA A 289 19.47 34.63 31.71
CA ALA A 289 19.35 35.95 32.34
C ALA A 289 17.88 36.37 32.44
N THR A 290 17.52 36.57 33.64
CA THR A 290 16.32 37.19 34.23
C THR A 290 16.20 38.68 33.89
N GLY A 291 14.94 39.18 33.91
CA GLY A 291 14.65 40.59 34.24
C GLY A 291 13.73 41.29 33.28
N ALA A 292 12.47 41.34 33.53
CA ALA A 292 11.64 42.32 34.25
C ALA A 292 11.31 43.65 33.54
N LYS A 293 9.98 43.96 33.63
CA LYS A 293 9.25 45.25 33.66
C LYS A 293 8.76 45.81 32.29
N ALA A 294 7.47 45.75 32.04
CA ALA A 294 6.37 46.68 32.42
C ALA A 294 6.53 48.11 31.88
N ALA A 295 5.57 48.51 31.03
CA ALA A 295 4.72 49.69 31.18
C ALA A 295 3.99 50.01 29.84
N THR A 296 2.68 49.91 29.86
CA THR A 296 1.69 50.97 29.68
C THR A 296 1.82 51.89 28.45
N GLY A 297 0.74 52.01 27.74
CA GLY A 297 0.46 53.10 26.83
C GLY A 297 -0.71 52.82 25.92
N ALA A 298 -1.88 53.24 26.29
CA ALA A 298 -3.07 53.41 25.49
C ALA A 298 -2.81 54.41 24.37
N ASP A 299 -3.49 54.31 23.24
CA ASP A 299 -4.51 55.31 22.85
C ASP A 299 -5.02 55.06 21.40
N THR A 300 -6.29 55.06 21.30
CA THR A 300 -7.26 55.58 20.32
C THR A 300 -6.87 55.87 18.87
N GLY A 301 -7.81 55.49 18.00
CA GLY A 301 -8.18 56.33 16.85
C GLY A 301 -8.53 55.59 15.57
N LYS A 302 -9.74 55.20 15.37
CA LYS A 302 -10.78 55.63 14.40
C LYS A 302 -10.37 55.95 12.95
N HIS A 303 -11.25 55.43 12.08
CA HIS A 303 -11.60 55.82 10.69
C HIS A 303 -10.69 55.29 9.60
N ALA A 304 -11.18 54.60 8.59
CA ALA A 304 -12.39 54.70 7.76
C ALA A 304 -12.68 53.30 7.17
#